data_e2ee0973bb28bf4106cfd9975dc05ba5
#
_entry.id   e2ee0973bb28bf4106cfd9975dc05ba5
#
_cell.length_a   1.000
_cell.length_b   1.000
_cell.length_c   1.000
_cell.angle_alpha   90.00
_cell.angle_beta   90.00
_cell.angle_gamma   90.00
#
_symmetry.space_group_name_H-M   'P 1'
#
loop_
_entity.id
_entity.type
_entity.pdbx_description
1 polymer ?
#
loop_
_entity_poly.entity_id
_entity_poly.type
_entity_poly.pdbx_seq_one_letter_code
_entity_poly.pdbx_strand_id
1 'polypeptide(L)'
;MQRVKTQYLAGFIRGIERIGGFGGKSDILAQNQVYAGSPDHYKVTLKRIRETTAQNLMNAANQWLSDGVYVLEVQPFPQYKAISTNIDRTKLPQAGTPPDVKFPELQRTVLSNGLKIIVAERHAIPVVNLNLLVDAGYASDQFATPGTASLAMAMLDEGTKTRSSLQISEELAMLGANLNSGSNLDMSSVALSALKANLDPSLDIFADVILNPSFPEEDFKRLQKQQLDRIQREKSEPLQMALRVFPRLLYGKGHAYGNPFTGSGTEPSVSKLTRADVDKFHQTWFKSNNATLVIVGDTSLNEITPKLEKLFEHWKKGEVLKKNLSDVEHQPKSAVYLMDRPGSLQSIIFAGEVAPPKANPDEVAIETMNNILGGVFTSRVNMNLRENKHWSYGAFTVLVGARGQRPFIGYAPVQTDKTKESMVEMAKELREILDKRPVSEEEVAKAKANQTLRLPGLWETMAEVARSIGDIVRYGLPDNYYQIYPNKVRELNVSQIEAAAQKVVHPDKLVWAVVGDRSKIEAGIRELGFGEIQPIDTDGNPMK
;
A
#
# COMPACT_ATOMS: atom_id res chain seq x y z
N MET A 1 23.25 -1.39 -24.26
CA MET A 1 22.70 -0.15 -24.82
C MET A 1 21.21 -0.26 -25.17
N GLN A 2 20.77 -1.23 -25.97
CA GLN A 2 19.35 -1.37 -26.36
C GLN A 2 18.42 -1.44 -25.13
N ARG A 3 18.77 -2.23 -24.12
CA ARG A 3 18.05 -2.32 -22.83
C ARG A 3 17.81 -0.94 -22.20
N VAL A 4 18.86 -0.11 -22.10
CA VAL A 4 18.76 1.24 -21.50
C VAL A 4 17.84 2.16 -22.33
N LYS A 5 17.94 2.12 -23.66
CA LYS A 5 17.05 2.88 -24.55
C LYS A 5 15.58 2.45 -24.36
N THR A 6 15.32 1.15 -24.34
CA THR A 6 13.97 0.61 -24.18
C THR A 6 13.38 1.00 -22.81
N GLN A 7 14.15 0.87 -21.73
CA GLN A 7 13.71 1.27 -20.39
C GLN A 7 13.40 2.76 -20.30
N TYR A 8 14.27 3.62 -20.90
CA TYR A 8 14.03 5.06 -20.91
C TYR A 8 12.74 5.42 -21.66
N LEU A 9 12.56 4.87 -22.87
CA LEU A 9 11.37 5.14 -23.68
C LEU A 9 10.10 4.60 -23.02
N ALA A 10 10.17 3.42 -22.41
CA ALA A 10 9.07 2.84 -21.66
C ALA A 10 8.71 3.69 -20.42
N GLY A 11 9.73 4.18 -19.70
CA GLY A 11 9.53 5.10 -18.58
C GLY A 11 8.87 6.40 -19.00
N PHE A 12 9.30 7.00 -20.11
CA PHE A 12 8.68 8.19 -20.68
C PHE A 12 7.21 7.95 -21.06
N ILE A 13 6.90 6.86 -21.77
CA ILE A 13 5.53 6.51 -22.16
C ILE A 13 4.61 6.38 -20.92
N ARG A 14 5.08 5.73 -19.85
CA ARG A 14 4.31 5.62 -18.60
C ARG A 14 4.18 6.96 -17.87
N GLY A 15 5.24 7.77 -17.88
CA GLY A 15 5.26 9.08 -17.20
C GLY A 15 4.23 10.06 -17.78
N ILE A 16 4.07 10.07 -19.09
CA ILE A 16 3.12 10.98 -19.76
C ILE A 16 1.64 10.60 -19.57
N GLU A 17 1.34 9.52 -18.88
CA GLU A 17 -0.04 9.23 -18.46
C GLU A 17 -0.54 10.30 -17.48
N ARG A 18 0.32 10.78 -16.59
CA ARG A 18 -0.01 11.82 -15.61
C ARG A 18 -0.03 13.21 -16.24
N ILE A 19 -1.01 14.03 -15.85
CA ILE A 19 -1.09 15.43 -16.24
C ILE A 19 -0.09 16.26 -15.42
N GLY A 20 -0.09 16.09 -14.12
CA GLY A 20 0.72 16.83 -13.16
C GLY A 20 1.72 15.97 -12.39
N GLY A 21 2.42 16.60 -11.42
CA GLY A 21 3.42 15.95 -10.59
C GLY A 21 4.77 15.75 -11.30
N PHE A 22 5.76 15.24 -10.55
CA PHE A 22 7.11 15.00 -11.08
C PHE A 22 7.08 13.95 -12.20
N GLY A 23 7.61 14.33 -13.37
CA GLY A 23 7.63 13.49 -14.58
C GLY A 23 6.30 13.41 -15.33
N GLY A 24 5.24 14.12 -14.91
CA GLY A 24 4.00 14.24 -15.66
C GLY A 24 4.12 15.22 -16.85
N LYS A 25 3.07 15.34 -17.65
CA LYS A 25 3.05 16.19 -18.85
C LYS A 25 3.45 17.64 -18.57
N SER A 26 2.85 18.25 -17.54
CA SER A 26 3.14 19.64 -17.17
C SER A 26 4.60 19.86 -16.76
N ASP A 27 5.16 18.93 -16.00
CA ASP A 27 6.56 18.97 -15.54
C ASP A 27 7.52 18.85 -16.74
N ILE A 28 7.28 17.87 -17.62
CA ILE A 28 8.07 17.68 -18.85
C ILE A 28 8.06 18.95 -19.71
N LEU A 29 6.89 19.53 -19.95
CA LEU A 29 6.77 20.75 -20.77
C LEU A 29 7.48 21.93 -20.10
N ALA A 30 7.30 22.13 -18.79
CA ALA A 30 7.93 23.21 -18.03
C ALA A 30 9.45 23.09 -18.00
N GLN A 31 9.99 21.90 -17.69
CA GLN A 31 11.44 21.65 -17.68
C GLN A 31 12.06 21.92 -19.07
N ASN A 32 11.44 21.41 -20.13
CA ASN A 32 11.94 21.66 -21.50
C ASN A 32 11.87 23.14 -21.87
N GLN A 33 10.83 23.88 -21.48
CA GLN A 33 10.77 25.32 -21.69
C GLN A 33 11.89 26.06 -20.94
N VAL A 34 12.11 25.72 -19.65
CA VAL A 34 13.08 26.42 -18.80
C VAL A 34 14.52 26.12 -19.23
N TYR A 35 14.86 24.87 -19.47
CA TYR A 35 16.26 24.45 -19.71
C TYR A 35 16.65 24.39 -21.17
N ALA A 36 15.69 24.30 -22.11
CA ALA A 36 15.99 24.18 -23.52
C ALA A 36 15.29 25.24 -24.39
N GLY A 37 14.54 26.16 -23.78
CA GLY A 37 13.88 27.28 -24.47
C GLY A 37 12.65 26.88 -25.28
N SER A 38 12.22 25.63 -25.27
CA SER A 38 11.04 25.14 -26.00
C SER A 38 10.37 23.99 -25.26
N PRO A 39 9.04 24.03 -25.02
CA PRO A 39 8.33 22.92 -24.37
C PRO A 39 8.41 21.61 -25.18
N ASP A 40 8.63 21.70 -26.49
CA ASP A 40 8.74 20.57 -27.42
C ASP A 40 10.12 19.91 -27.46
N HIS A 41 11.10 20.41 -26.72
CA HIS A 41 12.48 19.89 -26.78
C HIS A 41 12.58 18.39 -26.38
N TYR A 42 11.63 17.87 -25.59
CA TYR A 42 11.57 16.43 -25.30
C TYR A 42 11.56 15.55 -26.57
N LYS A 43 11.01 16.05 -27.69
CA LYS A 43 11.04 15.34 -29.00
C LYS A 43 12.48 15.14 -29.50
N VAL A 44 13.31 16.17 -29.34
CA VAL A 44 14.74 16.10 -29.66
C VAL A 44 15.46 15.13 -28.75
N THR A 45 15.17 15.17 -27.45
CA THR A 45 15.74 14.22 -26.47
C THR A 45 15.39 12.78 -26.82
N LEU A 46 14.13 12.48 -27.10
CA LEU A 46 13.68 11.14 -27.50
C LEU A 46 14.34 10.66 -28.80
N LYS A 47 14.50 11.57 -29.78
CA LYS A 47 15.22 11.27 -31.03
C LYS A 47 16.68 10.91 -30.74
N ARG A 48 17.38 11.75 -29.98
CA ARG A 48 18.79 11.51 -29.58
C ARG A 48 18.95 10.15 -28.88
N ILE A 49 18.05 9.79 -27.96
CA ILE A 49 18.10 8.50 -27.26
C ILE A 49 17.97 7.34 -28.26
N ARG A 50 17.02 7.41 -29.20
CA ARG A 50 16.84 6.37 -30.22
C ARG A 50 18.07 6.21 -31.10
N GLU A 51 18.70 7.31 -31.50
CA GLU A 51 19.80 7.35 -32.47
C GLU A 51 21.18 7.18 -31.84
N THR A 52 21.34 7.36 -30.51
CA THR A 52 22.64 7.26 -29.81
C THR A 52 23.29 5.89 -30.04
N THR A 53 24.58 5.90 -30.34
CA THR A 53 25.43 4.72 -30.53
C THR A 53 26.37 4.51 -29.32
N ALA A 54 26.99 3.31 -29.22
CA ALA A 54 28.00 3.06 -28.19
C ALA A 54 29.17 4.04 -28.31
N GLN A 55 29.56 4.38 -29.56
CA GLN A 55 30.62 5.34 -29.81
C GLN A 55 30.25 6.76 -29.30
N ASN A 56 28.98 7.18 -29.49
CA ASN A 56 28.54 8.48 -28.94
C ASN A 56 28.63 8.53 -27.43
N LEU A 57 28.25 7.46 -26.72
CA LEU A 57 28.37 7.38 -25.27
C LEU A 57 29.84 7.39 -24.81
N MET A 58 30.69 6.62 -25.49
CA MET A 58 32.12 6.59 -25.15
C MET A 58 32.77 7.97 -25.36
N ASN A 59 32.46 8.66 -26.46
CA ASN A 59 32.98 9.99 -26.72
C ASN A 59 32.51 10.98 -25.65
N ALA A 60 31.22 10.95 -25.28
CA ALA A 60 30.69 11.82 -24.21
C ALA A 60 31.34 11.50 -22.84
N ALA A 61 31.51 10.22 -22.51
CA ALA A 61 32.18 9.81 -21.28
C ALA A 61 33.64 10.31 -21.22
N ASN A 62 34.39 10.15 -22.30
CA ASN A 62 35.75 10.65 -22.40
C ASN A 62 35.83 12.19 -22.29
N GLN A 63 34.82 12.88 -22.85
CA GLN A 63 34.77 14.35 -22.80
C GLN A 63 34.44 14.90 -21.41
N TRP A 64 33.54 14.22 -20.68
CA TRP A 64 32.94 14.80 -19.48
C TRP A 64 33.36 14.11 -18.17
N LEU A 65 33.89 12.87 -18.23
CA LEU A 65 34.23 12.07 -17.06
C LEU A 65 35.72 11.77 -16.92
N SER A 66 36.54 12.18 -17.88
CA SER A 66 38.00 11.83 -17.92
C SER A 66 38.85 12.74 -17.07
N ASP A 67 38.46 14.00 -16.90
CA ASP A 67 39.29 15.01 -16.23
C ASP A 67 38.54 15.76 -15.13
N GLY A 68 39.11 15.77 -13.95
CA GLY A 68 38.67 16.58 -12.83
C GLY A 68 37.50 15.97 -12.05
N VAL A 69 37.46 16.34 -10.79
CA VAL A 69 36.35 16.04 -9.85
C VAL A 69 35.85 17.36 -9.29
N TYR A 70 34.57 17.62 -9.45
CA TYR A 70 33.92 18.71 -8.74
C TYR A 70 33.49 18.23 -7.36
N VAL A 71 34.06 18.81 -6.31
CA VAL A 71 33.69 18.53 -4.93
C VAL A 71 32.82 19.66 -4.41
N LEU A 72 31.56 19.39 -4.13
CA LEU A 72 30.65 20.33 -3.47
C LEU A 72 30.60 20.02 -1.98
N GLU A 73 31.12 20.93 -1.16
CA GLU A 73 30.96 20.89 0.29
C GLU A 73 29.73 21.73 0.69
N VAL A 74 28.72 21.11 1.30
CA VAL A 74 27.56 21.82 1.79
C VAL A 74 27.77 22.16 3.27
N GLN A 75 27.95 23.43 3.56
CA GLN A 75 28.09 23.92 4.94
C GLN A 75 26.81 24.58 5.43
N PRO A 76 26.48 24.54 6.75
CA PRO A 76 25.34 25.23 7.30
C PRO A 76 25.43 26.74 7.00
N PHE A 77 24.41 27.31 6.37
CA PHE A 77 24.38 28.71 6.01
C PHE A 77 23.45 29.51 6.92
N PRO A 78 23.96 30.49 7.69
CA PRO A 78 23.18 31.19 8.71
C PRO A 78 22.34 32.37 8.21
N GLN A 79 22.43 32.74 6.92
CA GLN A 79 21.74 33.93 6.40
C GLN A 79 20.92 33.61 5.15
N TYR A 80 19.60 33.68 5.30
CA TYR A 80 18.65 33.64 4.19
C TYR A 80 18.24 35.07 3.80
N LYS A 81 18.41 35.45 2.53
CA LYS A 81 17.76 36.63 1.99
C LYS A 81 16.40 36.22 1.43
N ALA A 82 15.33 36.73 2.03
CA ALA A 82 14.00 36.61 1.46
C ALA A 82 13.91 37.46 0.18
N ILE A 83 13.57 36.83 -0.94
CA ILE A 83 13.22 37.54 -2.16
C ILE A 83 11.74 37.91 -2.04
N SER A 84 11.44 39.22 -2.01
CA SER A 84 10.06 39.68 -2.07
C SER A 84 9.48 39.38 -3.47
N THR A 85 8.41 38.63 -3.53
CA THR A 85 7.65 38.43 -4.75
C THR A 85 6.37 39.28 -4.67
N ASN A 86 5.99 39.93 -5.77
CA ASN A 86 4.73 40.70 -5.88
C ASN A 86 3.49 39.80 -5.95
N ILE A 87 3.59 38.56 -5.51
CA ILE A 87 2.48 37.61 -5.51
C ILE A 87 1.72 37.77 -4.18
N ASP A 88 0.47 38.15 -4.27
CA ASP A 88 -0.45 38.14 -3.12
C ASP A 88 -0.77 36.67 -2.73
N ARG A 89 -0.13 36.19 -1.68
CA ARG A 89 -0.31 34.82 -1.15
C ARG A 89 -1.38 34.75 -0.05
N THR A 90 -2.06 35.87 0.21
CA THR A 90 -3.14 35.91 1.24
C THR A 90 -4.45 35.34 0.70
N LYS A 91 -4.59 35.23 -0.60
CA LYS A 91 -5.78 34.69 -1.27
C LYS A 91 -5.48 33.36 -1.95
N LEU A 92 -6.16 32.31 -1.52
CA LEU A 92 -6.15 31.05 -2.26
C LEU A 92 -7.01 31.18 -3.52
N PRO A 93 -6.55 30.65 -4.66
CA PRO A 93 -7.41 30.56 -5.85
C PRO A 93 -8.64 29.72 -5.52
N GLN A 94 -9.80 30.20 -5.95
CA GLN A 94 -11.02 29.40 -5.80
C GLN A 94 -10.98 28.21 -6.76
N ALA A 95 -11.32 27.04 -6.27
CA ALA A 95 -11.47 25.86 -7.11
C ALA A 95 -12.65 26.08 -8.06
N GLY A 96 -12.45 25.80 -9.36
CA GLY A 96 -13.55 25.73 -10.32
C GLY A 96 -14.47 24.53 -10.04
N THR A 97 -15.53 24.41 -10.82
CA THR A 97 -16.41 23.23 -10.74
C THR A 97 -15.60 21.96 -11.04
N PRO A 98 -15.57 20.99 -10.11
CA PRO A 98 -14.80 19.77 -10.33
C PRO A 98 -15.40 18.99 -11.51
N PRO A 99 -14.56 18.37 -12.36
CA PRO A 99 -15.05 17.54 -13.44
C PRO A 99 -15.75 16.30 -12.88
N ASP A 100 -16.84 15.88 -13.54
CA ASP A 100 -17.43 14.58 -13.27
C ASP A 100 -16.47 13.47 -13.71
N VAL A 101 -16.14 12.59 -12.77
CA VAL A 101 -15.28 11.44 -13.02
C VAL A 101 -16.13 10.18 -13.12
N LYS A 102 -15.97 9.49 -14.25
CA LYS A 102 -16.58 8.17 -14.44
C LYS A 102 -15.53 7.09 -14.25
N PHE A 103 -15.79 6.16 -13.34
CA PHE A 103 -15.01 4.94 -13.25
C PHE A 103 -15.26 4.10 -14.51
N PRO A 104 -14.23 3.48 -15.12
CA PRO A 104 -14.41 2.72 -16.36
C PRO A 104 -15.36 1.53 -16.18
N GLU A 105 -16.01 1.13 -17.26
CA GLU A 105 -16.82 -0.09 -17.32
C GLU A 105 -15.93 -1.31 -17.19
N LEU A 106 -16.39 -2.30 -16.43
CA LEU A 106 -15.70 -3.56 -16.18
C LEU A 106 -16.29 -4.66 -17.05
N GLN A 107 -15.49 -5.18 -17.98
CA GLN A 107 -15.83 -6.36 -18.78
C GLN A 107 -15.32 -7.61 -18.08
N ARG A 108 -16.10 -8.67 -18.04
CA ARG A 108 -15.78 -9.92 -17.33
C ARG A 108 -15.91 -11.12 -18.22
N THR A 109 -15.00 -12.08 -18.02
CA THR A 109 -15.11 -13.42 -18.56
C THR A 109 -14.45 -14.42 -17.59
N VAL A 110 -14.64 -15.70 -17.87
CA VAL A 110 -13.97 -16.79 -17.14
C VAL A 110 -13.37 -17.70 -18.18
N LEU A 111 -12.08 -17.96 -18.07
CA LEU A 111 -11.39 -18.88 -18.97
C LEU A 111 -11.86 -20.32 -18.74
N SER A 112 -11.61 -21.19 -19.72
CA SER A 112 -12.01 -22.61 -19.68
C SER A 112 -11.51 -23.33 -18.41
N ASN A 113 -10.33 -22.94 -17.93
CA ASN A 113 -9.72 -23.45 -16.70
C ASN A 113 -10.26 -22.81 -15.40
N GLY A 114 -11.24 -21.89 -15.49
CA GLY A 114 -11.86 -21.23 -14.34
C GLY A 114 -11.15 -19.96 -13.82
N LEU A 115 -10.09 -19.49 -14.47
CA LEU A 115 -9.47 -18.20 -14.16
C LEU A 115 -10.46 -17.07 -14.50
N LYS A 116 -10.74 -16.20 -13.55
CA LYS A 116 -11.60 -15.03 -13.73
C LYS A 116 -10.79 -13.89 -14.33
N ILE A 117 -11.35 -13.25 -15.36
CA ILE A 117 -10.74 -12.09 -16.03
C ILE A 117 -11.63 -10.88 -15.87
N ILE A 118 -11.01 -9.74 -15.56
CA ILE A 118 -11.68 -8.43 -15.52
C ILE A 118 -10.84 -7.48 -16.39
N VAL A 119 -11.47 -6.86 -17.38
CA VAL A 119 -10.84 -5.89 -18.27
C VAL A 119 -11.48 -4.53 -18.12
N ALA A 120 -10.66 -3.49 -17.99
CA ALA A 120 -11.05 -2.09 -18.14
C ALA A 120 -10.20 -1.47 -19.25
N GLU A 121 -10.83 -1.16 -20.38
CA GLU A 121 -10.13 -0.61 -21.56
C GLU A 121 -9.72 0.84 -21.34
N ARG A 122 -8.45 1.15 -21.60
CA ARG A 122 -7.89 2.52 -21.55
C ARG A 122 -6.82 2.68 -22.63
N HIS A 123 -7.11 3.50 -23.66
CA HIS A 123 -6.26 3.65 -24.84
C HIS A 123 -5.44 4.96 -24.84
N ALA A 124 -5.31 5.65 -23.68
CA ALA A 124 -4.62 6.94 -23.61
C ALA A 124 -3.11 6.85 -23.88
N ILE A 125 -2.49 5.72 -23.50
CA ILE A 125 -1.09 5.38 -23.79
C ILE A 125 -0.99 3.89 -24.16
N PRO A 126 0.01 3.49 -24.98
CA PRO A 126 0.15 2.11 -25.44
C PRO A 126 0.78 1.21 -24.36
N VAL A 127 0.11 1.04 -23.24
CA VAL A 127 0.54 0.22 -22.08
C VAL A 127 -0.62 -0.68 -21.68
N VAL A 128 -0.29 -1.89 -21.24
CA VAL A 128 -1.23 -2.83 -20.63
C VAL A 128 -0.70 -3.23 -19.27
N ASN A 129 -1.49 -3.00 -18.22
CA ASN A 129 -1.22 -3.44 -16.88
C ASN A 129 -2.07 -4.66 -16.54
N LEU A 130 -1.42 -5.72 -16.08
CA LEU A 130 -2.04 -6.95 -15.63
C LEU A 130 -1.74 -7.12 -14.14
N ASN A 131 -2.73 -7.55 -13.36
CA ASN A 131 -2.55 -7.86 -11.95
C ASN A 131 -3.29 -9.15 -11.62
N LEU A 132 -2.55 -10.24 -11.49
CA LEU A 132 -3.08 -11.51 -11.00
C LEU A 132 -3.22 -11.41 -9.48
N LEU A 133 -4.43 -11.58 -8.99
CA LEU A 133 -4.78 -11.61 -7.57
C LEU A 133 -5.13 -13.05 -7.20
N VAL A 134 -4.36 -13.63 -6.29
CA VAL A 134 -4.59 -14.97 -5.73
C VAL A 134 -5.08 -14.80 -4.29
N ASP A 135 -6.16 -15.50 -3.92
CA ASP A 135 -6.72 -15.44 -2.56
C ASP A 135 -5.83 -16.20 -1.56
N ALA A 136 -4.62 -15.71 -1.40
CA ALA A 136 -3.53 -16.33 -0.63
C ALA A 136 -2.58 -15.27 -0.06
N GLY A 137 -3.10 -14.27 0.63
CA GLY A 137 -2.29 -13.31 1.40
C GLY A 137 -1.63 -13.98 2.62
N TYR A 138 -0.91 -13.22 3.45
CA TYR A 138 -0.28 -13.81 4.64
C TYR A 138 -1.29 -14.28 5.71
N ALA A 139 -2.58 -13.97 5.57
CA ALA A 139 -3.63 -14.69 6.30
C ALA A 139 -3.67 -16.20 5.99
N SER A 140 -3.14 -16.63 4.84
CA SER A 140 -3.02 -18.04 4.45
C SER A 140 -1.93 -18.78 5.23
N ASP A 141 -1.02 -18.07 5.89
CA ASP A 141 -0.01 -18.67 6.76
C ASP A 141 -0.65 -19.40 7.97
N GLN A 142 -1.97 -19.24 8.17
CA GLN A 142 -2.75 -20.09 9.08
C GLN A 142 -2.59 -21.60 8.79
N PHE A 143 -2.41 -21.96 7.52
CA PHE A 143 -2.22 -23.36 7.05
C PHE A 143 -0.76 -23.72 6.83
N ALA A 144 0.15 -22.82 7.17
CA ALA A 144 1.58 -22.96 7.03
C ALA A 144 2.30 -22.31 8.22
N THR A 145 3.53 -21.94 8.04
CA THR A 145 4.33 -21.23 9.03
C THR A 145 4.28 -19.72 8.75
N PRO A 146 4.09 -18.85 9.78
CA PRO A 146 4.08 -17.40 9.56
C PRO A 146 5.31 -16.91 8.80
N GLY A 147 5.10 -16.10 7.74
CA GLY A 147 6.12 -15.61 6.83
C GLY A 147 6.26 -16.39 5.52
N THR A 148 5.57 -17.54 5.39
CA THR A 148 5.63 -18.38 4.17
C THR A 148 5.10 -17.63 2.95
N ALA A 149 3.94 -16.99 3.05
CA ALA A 149 3.36 -16.26 1.92
C ALA A 149 4.29 -15.16 1.38
N SER A 150 4.90 -14.40 2.28
CA SER A 150 5.85 -13.34 1.89
C SER A 150 7.09 -13.91 1.21
N LEU A 151 7.67 -14.99 1.75
CA LEU A 151 8.85 -15.62 1.18
C LEU A 151 8.54 -16.30 -0.17
N ALA A 152 7.39 -16.97 -0.26
CA ALA A 152 6.94 -17.61 -1.50
C ALA A 152 6.77 -16.58 -2.64
N MET A 153 6.18 -15.43 -2.33
CA MET A 153 6.02 -14.37 -3.32
C MET A 153 7.35 -13.73 -3.69
N ALA A 154 8.27 -13.55 -2.74
CA ALA A 154 9.61 -13.03 -3.03
C ALA A 154 10.47 -14.01 -3.85
N MET A 155 10.17 -15.31 -3.80
CA MET A 155 10.87 -16.35 -4.56
C MET A 155 10.33 -16.53 -5.99
N LEU A 156 9.17 -15.93 -6.32
CA LEU A 156 8.42 -16.31 -7.52
C LEU A 156 9.17 -16.01 -8.82
N ASP A 157 9.91 -14.91 -8.86
CA ASP A 157 10.70 -14.45 -10.03
C ASP A 157 12.21 -14.72 -9.92
N GLU A 158 12.63 -15.47 -8.89
CA GLU A 158 14.04 -15.88 -8.72
C GLU A 158 14.45 -17.04 -9.67
N GLY A 159 13.53 -17.52 -10.46
CA GLY A 159 13.77 -18.47 -11.53
C GLY A 159 12.55 -19.32 -11.86
N THR A 160 12.48 -19.74 -13.11
CA THR A 160 11.49 -20.69 -13.61
C THR A 160 12.17 -21.97 -14.07
N LYS A 161 11.40 -22.92 -14.60
CA LYS A 161 11.96 -24.14 -15.23
C LYS A 161 12.78 -23.82 -16.49
N THR A 162 12.58 -22.65 -17.10
CA THR A 162 13.19 -22.28 -18.40
C THR A 162 14.08 -21.04 -18.31
N ARG A 163 13.99 -20.24 -17.24
CA ARG A 163 14.72 -18.98 -17.09
C ARG A 163 15.34 -18.86 -15.71
N SER A 164 16.55 -18.38 -15.63
CA SER A 164 17.13 -17.89 -14.35
C SER A 164 16.57 -16.51 -14.00
N SER A 165 16.75 -16.06 -12.74
CA SER A 165 16.36 -14.71 -12.29
C SER A 165 17.01 -13.61 -13.14
N LEU A 166 18.28 -13.78 -13.51
CA LEU A 166 18.98 -12.82 -14.37
C LEU A 166 18.35 -12.76 -15.77
N GLN A 167 18.02 -13.91 -16.38
CA GLN A 167 17.34 -13.95 -17.67
C GLN A 167 15.95 -13.29 -17.61
N ILE A 168 15.16 -13.55 -16.57
CA ILE A 168 13.86 -12.89 -16.36
C ILE A 168 14.05 -11.36 -16.31
N SER A 169 15.00 -10.88 -15.51
CA SER A 169 15.29 -9.46 -15.37
C SER A 169 15.77 -8.82 -16.68
N GLU A 170 16.65 -9.49 -17.42
CA GLU A 170 17.19 -8.98 -18.69
C GLU A 170 16.13 -8.97 -19.81
N GLU A 171 15.34 -10.04 -19.95
CA GLU A 171 14.26 -10.12 -20.92
C GLU A 171 13.20 -9.05 -20.67
N LEU A 172 12.73 -8.88 -19.41
CA LEU A 172 11.79 -7.81 -19.05
C LEU A 172 12.36 -6.43 -19.37
N ALA A 173 13.63 -6.19 -19.06
CA ALA A 173 14.28 -4.91 -19.33
C ALA A 173 14.40 -4.63 -20.85
N MET A 174 14.66 -5.66 -21.65
CA MET A 174 14.70 -5.54 -23.12
C MET A 174 13.32 -5.25 -23.71
N LEU A 175 12.25 -5.77 -23.09
CA LEU A 175 10.87 -5.51 -23.49
C LEU A 175 10.33 -4.18 -22.96
N GLY A 176 11.04 -3.50 -22.04
CA GLY A 176 10.54 -2.34 -21.32
C GLY A 176 9.37 -2.68 -20.41
N ALA A 177 9.27 -3.93 -19.98
CA ALA A 177 8.26 -4.44 -19.08
C ALA A 177 8.74 -4.40 -17.61
N ASN A 178 7.80 -4.32 -16.68
CA ASN A 178 8.06 -4.44 -15.25
C ASN A 178 7.18 -5.54 -14.69
N LEU A 179 7.78 -6.46 -13.93
CA LEU A 179 7.08 -7.51 -13.21
C LEU A 179 7.38 -7.36 -11.72
N ASN A 180 6.35 -7.48 -10.87
CA ASN A 180 6.49 -7.43 -9.42
C ASN A 180 5.56 -8.47 -8.80
N SER A 181 6.00 -9.09 -7.72
CA SER A 181 5.23 -10.03 -6.93
C SER A 181 5.19 -9.60 -5.47
N GLY A 182 4.13 -9.94 -4.75
CA GLY A 182 4.02 -9.60 -3.34
C GLY A 182 2.75 -10.13 -2.68
N SER A 183 2.72 -10.04 -1.37
CA SER A 183 1.59 -10.48 -0.56
C SER A 183 1.15 -9.37 0.39
N ASN A 184 -0.14 -9.26 0.60
CA ASN A 184 -0.75 -8.46 1.65
C ASN A 184 -1.60 -9.35 2.56
N LEU A 185 -2.39 -8.77 3.44
CA LEU A 185 -3.18 -9.52 4.41
C LEU A 185 -4.04 -10.61 3.76
N ASP A 186 -4.82 -10.28 2.73
CA ASP A 186 -5.80 -11.19 2.13
C ASP A 186 -5.34 -11.86 0.84
N MET A 187 -4.52 -11.18 0.04
CA MET A 187 -4.17 -11.58 -1.32
C MET A 187 -2.68 -11.60 -1.57
N SER A 188 -2.22 -12.52 -2.39
CA SER A 188 -0.97 -12.41 -3.12
C SER A 188 -1.22 -11.88 -4.52
N SER A 189 -0.26 -11.15 -5.07
CA SER A 189 -0.40 -10.54 -6.39
C SER A 189 0.87 -10.69 -7.23
N VAL A 190 0.68 -10.91 -8.54
CA VAL A 190 1.73 -10.80 -9.54
C VAL A 190 1.29 -9.74 -10.55
N ALA A 191 2.04 -8.65 -10.62
CA ALA A 191 1.71 -7.51 -11.47
C ALA A 191 2.71 -7.38 -12.62
N LEU A 192 2.20 -7.24 -13.84
CA LEU A 192 2.97 -6.95 -15.05
C LEU A 192 2.51 -5.62 -15.63
N SER A 193 3.46 -4.75 -16.00
CA SER A 193 3.22 -3.57 -16.83
C SER A 193 4.03 -3.72 -18.11
N ALA A 194 3.37 -3.82 -19.25
CA ALA A 194 4.00 -4.05 -20.55
C ALA A 194 3.62 -2.96 -21.55
N LEU A 195 4.56 -2.60 -22.44
CA LEU A 195 4.22 -1.84 -23.65
C LEU A 195 3.37 -2.73 -24.58
N LYS A 196 2.34 -2.17 -25.20
CA LYS A 196 1.46 -2.92 -26.12
C LYS A 196 2.25 -3.62 -27.24
N ALA A 197 3.27 -2.95 -27.79
CA ALA A 197 4.12 -3.50 -28.83
C ALA A 197 4.89 -4.76 -28.40
N ASN A 198 5.13 -4.94 -27.10
CA ASN A 198 5.88 -6.06 -26.53
C ASN A 198 5.01 -6.92 -25.61
N LEU A 199 3.68 -6.83 -25.76
CA LEU A 199 2.74 -7.49 -24.84
C LEU A 199 2.90 -9.02 -24.86
N ASP A 200 2.93 -9.64 -26.04
CA ASP A 200 2.96 -11.10 -26.17
C ASP A 200 4.22 -11.72 -25.52
N PRO A 201 5.45 -11.28 -25.80
CA PRO A 201 6.63 -11.82 -25.11
C PRO A 201 6.65 -11.46 -23.61
N SER A 202 6.04 -10.36 -23.19
CA SER A 202 5.91 -10.02 -21.77
C SER A 202 4.93 -10.96 -21.06
N LEU A 203 3.85 -11.35 -21.73
CA LEU A 203 2.88 -12.32 -21.22
C LEU A 203 3.48 -13.71 -21.08
N ASP A 204 4.39 -14.13 -21.99
CA ASP A 204 5.08 -15.41 -21.88
C ASP A 204 5.93 -15.48 -20.59
N ILE A 205 6.65 -14.41 -20.27
CA ILE A 205 7.42 -14.34 -19.01
C ILE A 205 6.48 -14.33 -17.79
N PHE A 206 5.41 -13.55 -17.86
CA PHE A 206 4.41 -13.45 -16.79
C PHE A 206 3.78 -14.82 -16.49
N ALA A 207 3.36 -15.54 -17.51
CA ALA A 207 2.78 -16.88 -17.37
C ALA A 207 3.81 -17.88 -16.83
N ASP A 208 5.05 -17.83 -17.31
CA ASP A 208 6.13 -18.74 -16.88
C ASP A 208 6.45 -18.56 -15.40
N VAL A 209 6.57 -17.31 -14.93
CA VAL A 209 6.80 -16.99 -13.50
C VAL A 209 5.65 -17.49 -12.63
N ILE A 210 4.39 -17.37 -13.08
CA ILE A 210 3.23 -17.82 -12.33
C ILE A 210 3.12 -19.35 -12.30
N LEU A 211 3.35 -20.01 -13.43
CA LEU A 211 3.05 -21.44 -13.61
C LEU A 211 4.21 -22.37 -13.30
N ASN A 212 5.43 -21.90 -13.52
CA ASN A 212 6.62 -22.74 -13.53
C ASN A 212 7.77 -22.25 -12.63
N PRO A 213 7.52 -21.61 -11.47
CA PRO A 213 8.63 -21.20 -10.62
C PRO A 213 9.47 -22.43 -10.21
N SER A 214 10.78 -22.26 -10.14
CA SER A 214 11.71 -23.34 -9.79
C SER A 214 12.17 -23.29 -8.33
N PHE A 215 12.02 -22.15 -7.68
CA PHE A 215 12.43 -21.91 -6.31
C PHE A 215 13.86 -22.39 -6.02
N PRO A 216 14.90 -21.79 -6.63
CA PRO A 216 16.28 -22.28 -6.48
C PRO A 216 16.73 -22.24 -5.01
N GLU A 217 17.46 -23.27 -4.58
CA GLU A 217 17.86 -23.43 -3.16
C GLU A 217 18.77 -22.31 -2.67
N GLU A 218 19.67 -21.80 -3.50
CA GLU A 218 20.59 -20.71 -3.13
C GLU A 218 19.83 -19.40 -2.93
N ASP A 219 18.88 -19.09 -3.82
CA ASP A 219 18.03 -17.91 -3.70
C ASP A 219 17.09 -18.01 -2.52
N PHE A 220 16.56 -19.20 -2.23
CA PHE A 220 15.78 -19.44 -1.03
C PHE A 220 16.58 -19.09 0.23
N LYS A 221 17.80 -19.58 0.39
CA LYS A 221 18.65 -19.27 1.55
C LYS A 221 18.98 -17.78 1.65
N ARG A 222 19.24 -17.14 0.52
CA ARG A 222 19.49 -15.70 0.45
C ARG A 222 18.28 -14.89 0.90
N LEU A 223 17.10 -15.19 0.37
CA LEU A 223 15.86 -14.48 0.70
C LEU A 223 15.37 -14.79 2.12
N GLN A 224 15.51 -16.02 2.60
CA GLN A 224 15.25 -16.38 3.99
C GLN A 224 16.10 -15.53 4.95
N LYS A 225 17.41 -15.41 4.67
CA LYS A 225 18.30 -14.54 5.46
C LYS A 225 17.85 -13.09 5.40
N GLN A 226 17.53 -12.56 4.22
CA GLN A 226 17.03 -11.19 4.09
C GLN A 226 15.73 -10.96 4.87
N GLN A 227 14.83 -11.94 4.90
CA GLN A 227 13.60 -11.86 5.70
C GLN A 227 13.89 -11.88 7.20
N LEU A 228 14.84 -12.68 7.66
CA LEU A 228 15.31 -12.66 9.05
C LEU A 228 15.95 -11.31 9.42
N ASP A 229 16.81 -10.77 8.56
CA ASP A 229 17.40 -9.44 8.74
C ASP A 229 16.32 -8.33 8.76
N ARG A 230 15.27 -8.47 7.95
CA ARG A 230 14.10 -7.59 7.99
C ARG A 230 13.37 -7.69 9.33
N ILE A 231 13.14 -8.89 9.85
CA ILE A 231 12.51 -9.10 11.16
C ILE A 231 13.33 -8.42 12.28
N GLN A 232 14.66 -8.52 12.24
CA GLN A 232 15.53 -7.84 13.23
C GLN A 232 15.39 -6.32 13.16
N ARG A 233 15.35 -5.74 11.96
CA ARG A 233 15.06 -4.30 11.80
C ARG A 233 13.68 -3.93 12.32
N GLU A 234 12.64 -4.71 11.99
CA GLU A 234 11.28 -4.49 12.49
C GLU A 234 11.21 -4.50 14.03
N LYS A 235 11.99 -5.38 14.68
CA LYS A 235 12.09 -5.46 16.15
C LYS A 235 12.85 -4.28 16.77
N SER A 236 13.56 -3.49 15.99
CA SER A 236 14.30 -2.32 16.46
C SER A 236 13.62 -0.98 16.18
N GLU A 237 12.62 -0.95 15.31
CA GLU A 237 11.88 0.25 14.90
C GLU A 237 10.54 0.35 15.61
N PRO A 238 10.26 1.40 16.41
CA PRO A 238 9.08 1.48 17.27
C PRO A 238 7.75 1.26 16.55
N LEU A 239 7.56 1.82 15.36
CA LEU A 239 6.35 1.61 14.56
C LEU A 239 6.21 0.14 14.13
N GLN A 240 7.30 -0.47 13.67
CA GLN A 240 7.29 -1.85 13.23
C GLN A 240 7.06 -2.81 14.40
N MET A 241 7.61 -2.51 15.59
CA MET A 241 7.34 -3.26 16.82
C MET A 241 5.83 -3.29 17.10
N ALA A 242 5.15 -2.15 17.04
CA ALA A 242 3.70 -2.09 17.21
C ALA A 242 2.95 -2.91 16.14
N LEU A 243 3.29 -2.75 14.85
CA LEU A 243 2.67 -3.48 13.73
C LEU A 243 2.87 -5.00 13.81
N ARG A 244 3.94 -5.46 14.46
CA ARG A 244 4.19 -6.88 14.66
C ARG A 244 3.27 -7.51 15.69
N VAL A 245 3.00 -6.82 16.79
CA VAL A 245 2.27 -7.39 17.93
C VAL A 245 0.79 -7.09 17.92
N PHE A 246 0.40 -5.93 17.38
CA PHE A 246 -0.97 -5.43 17.45
C PHE A 246 -2.03 -6.37 16.88
N PRO A 247 -1.82 -7.06 15.72
CA PRO A 247 -2.79 -8.02 15.19
C PRO A 247 -3.09 -9.15 16.18
N ARG A 248 -2.06 -9.70 16.83
CA ARG A 248 -2.23 -10.78 17.80
C ARG A 248 -3.01 -10.34 19.04
N LEU A 249 -2.85 -9.07 19.43
CA LEU A 249 -3.59 -8.50 20.57
C LEU A 249 -5.07 -8.30 20.23
N LEU A 250 -5.40 -8.00 18.97
CA LEU A 250 -6.78 -7.82 18.51
C LEU A 250 -7.49 -9.14 18.24
N TYR A 251 -6.85 -10.03 17.47
CA TYR A 251 -7.51 -11.23 16.92
C TYR A 251 -7.20 -12.51 17.70
N GLY A 252 -6.19 -12.48 18.57
CA GLY A 252 -5.76 -13.67 19.29
C GLY A 252 -5.00 -14.68 18.42
N LYS A 253 -4.63 -15.79 19.05
CA LYS A 253 -3.97 -16.91 18.38
C LYS A 253 -4.98 -17.75 17.59
N GLY A 254 -4.56 -18.22 16.40
CA GLY A 254 -5.37 -19.12 15.56
C GLY A 254 -6.36 -18.42 14.63
N HIS A 255 -6.53 -17.09 14.74
CA HIS A 255 -7.22 -16.30 13.74
C HIS A 255 -6.27 -16.01 12.56
N ALA A 256 -6.81 -16.00 11.32
CA ALA A 256 -6.00 -15.78 10.13
C ALA A 256 -5.29 -14.40 10.12
N TYR A 257 -5.85 -13.41 10.80
CA TYR A 257 -5.26 -12.06 10.94
C TYR A 257 -4.40 -11.89 12.20
N GLY A 258 -4.18 -12.93 13.00
CA GLY A 258 -3.37 -12.87 14.22
C GLY A 258 -1.84 -12.85 13.99
N ASN A 259 -1.39 -12.86 12.73
CA ASN A 259 0.01 -12.76 12.35
C ASN A 259 0.46 -11.29 12.22
N PRO A 260 1.78 -10.98 12.31
CA PRO A 260 2.28 -9.62 12.11
C PRO A 260 1.75 -8.95 10.83
N PHE A 261 1.28 -7.71 10.92
CA PHE A 261 0.80 -6.94 9.75
C PHE A 261 1.91 -6.65 8.73
N THR A 262 3.17 -6.83 9.12
CA THR A 262 4.32 -6.76 8.20
C THR A 262 4.38 -7.94 7.24
N GLY A 263 3.67 -9.04 7.53
CA GLY A 263 3.72 -10.29 6.77
C GLY A 263 5.06 -11.03 6.85
N SER A 264 6.02 -10.52 7.62
CA SER A 264 7.38 -11.07 7.70
C SER A 264 7.47 -12.37 8.50
N GLY A 265 6.44 -12.69 9.30
CA GLY A 265 6.47 -13.80 10.26
C GLY A 265 7.27 -13.48 11.51
N THR A 266 7.78 -14.51 12.16
CA THR A 266 8.64 -14.41 13.36
C THR A 266 9.99 -15.06 13.08
N GLU A 267 11.02 -14.69 13.85
CA GLU A 267 12.34 -15.31 13.72
C GLU A 267 12.31 -16.84 13.88
N PRO A 268 11.62 -17.41 14.92
CA PRO A 268 11.49 -18.86 15.05
C PRO A 268 10.69 -19.51 13.91
N SER A 269 9.73 -18.81 13.31
CA SER A 269 8.94 -19.35 12.20
C SER A 269 9.75 -19.37 10.90
N VAL A 270 10.38 -18.24 10.55
CA VAL A 270 11.12 -18.10 9.28
C VAL A 270 12.40 -18.95 9.27
N SER A 271 13.10 -19.07 10.42
CA SER A 271 14.30 -19.91 10.50
C SER A 271 14.04 -21.40 10.22
N LYS A 272 12.81 -21.87 10.41
CA LYS A 272 12.40 -23.26 10.17
C LYS A 272 11.85 -23.49 8.76
N LEU A 273 11.57 -22.44 8.00
CA LEU A 273 11.06 -22.57 6.64
C LEU A 273 12.08 -23.29 5.76
N THR A 274 11.55 -24.09 4.88
CA THR A 274 12.31 -24.82 3.85
C THR A 274 11.82 -24.41 2.46
N ARG A 275 12.62 -24.67 1.45
CA ARG A 275 12.18 -24.52 0.04
C ARG A 275 10.89 -25.32 -0.25
N ALA A 276 10.74 -26.49 0.37
CA ALA A 276 9.55 -27.31 0.21
C ALA A 276 8.27 -26.63 0.74
N ASP A 277 8.38 -25.80 1.76
CA ASP A 277 7.24 -25.04 2.29
C ASP A 277 6.79 -23.96 1.30
N VAL A 278 7.74 -23.32 0.62
CA VAL A 278 7.48 -22.34 -0.45
C VAL A 278 6.79 -23.00 -1.64
N ASP A 279 7.32 -24.13 -2.10
CA ASP A 279 6.73 -24.93 -3.18
C ASP A 279 5.32 -25.41 -2.81
N LYS A 280 5.14 -25.93 -1.60
CA LYS A 280 3.83 -26.32 -1.08
C LYS A 280 2.84 -25.17 -1.03
N PHE A 281 3.28 -23.97 -0.63
CA PHE A 281 2.42 -22.77 -0.65
C PHE A 281 1.93 -22.47 -2.07
N HIS A 282 2.84 -22.47 -3.04
CA HIS A 282 2.50 -22.28 -4.45
C HIS A 282 1.51 -23.34 -4.93
N GLN A 283 1.81 -24.62 -4.71
CA GLN A 283 0.95 -25.74 -5.12
C GLN A 283 -0.43 -25.70 -4.45
N THR A 284 -0.53 -25.20 -3.22
CA THR A 284 -1.81 -25.13 -2.48
C THR A 284 -2.69 -24.01 -3.01
N TRP A 285 -2.12 -22.83 -3.22
CA TRP A 285 -2.89 -21.60 -3.42
C TRP A 285 -2.96 -21.12 -4.86
N PHE A 286 -1.95 -21.39 -5.69
CA PHE A 286 -1.92 -20.98 -7.09
C PHE A 286 -2.77 -21.93 -7.94
N LYS A 287 -4.09 -21.78 -7.82
CA LYS A 287 -5.11 -22.50 -8.59
C LYS A 287 -5.87 -21.50 -9.47
N SER A 288 -6.21 -21.92 -10.69
CA SER A 288 -6.90 -21.03 -11.62
C SER A 288 -8.24 -20.51 -11.06
N ASN A 289 -8.99 -21.34 -10.35
CA ASN A 289 -10.25 -20.97 -9.70
C ASN A 289 -10.09 -20.17 -8.38
N ASN A 290 -8.86 -20.03 -7.87
CA ASN A 290 -8.52 -19.22 -6.70
C ASN A 290 -7.96 -17.85 -7.10
N ALA A 291 -7.93 -17.53 -8.38
CA ALA A 291 -7.31 -16.34 -8.91
C ALA A 291 -8.27 -15.49 -9.75
N THR A 292 -7.96 -14.20 -9.82
CA THR A 292 -8.61 -13.25 -10.71
C THR A 292 -7.53 -12.39 -11.36
N LEU A 293 -7.53 -12.30 -12.68
CA LEU A 293 -6.63 -11.45 -13.43
C LEU A 293 -7.34 -10.15 -13.82
N VAL A 294 -6.86 -9.05 -13.27
CA VAL A 294 -7.32 -7.68 -13.56
C VAL A 294 -6.42 -7.10 -14.64
N ILE A 295 -7.01 -6.57 -15.71
CA ILE A 295 -6.31 -6.01 -16.86
C ILE A 295 -6.83 -4.60 -17.11
N VAL A 296 -5.92 -3.63 -17.14
CA VAL A 296 -6.27 -2.23 -17.43
C VAL A 296 -5.26 -1.68 -18.44
N GLY A 297 -5.74 -1.23 -19.60
CA GLY A 297 -4.83 -0.68 -20.58
C GLY A 297 -5.31 -0.73 -22.01
N ASP A 298 -4.37 -0.56 -22.93
CA ASP A 298 -4.60 -0.50 -24.37
C ASP A 298 -4.78 -1.91 -24.95
N THR A 299 -5.86 -2.56 -24.53
CA THR A 299 -6.31 -3.87 -25.05
C THR A 299 -7.82 -3.99 -24.85
N SER A 300 -8.44 -4.95 -25.52
CA SER A 300 -9.86 -5.29 -25.33
C SER A 300 -10.02 -6.73 -24.80
N LEU A 301 -11.23 -7.02 -24.24
CA LEU A 301 -11.54 -8.37 -23.79
C LEU A 301 -11.40 -9.39 -24.93
N ASN A 302 -11.84 -9.03 -26.14
CA ASN A 302 -11.76 -9.90 -27.32
C ASN A 302 -10.33 -10.14 -27.80
N GLU A 303 -9.44 -9.15 -27.66
CA GLU A 303 -8.03 -9.26 -28.05
C GLU A 303 -7.24 -10.13 -27.07
N ILE A 304 -7.46 -9.93 -25.75
CA ILE A 304 -6.60 -10.53 -24.73
C ILE A 304 -7.03 -11.96 -24.35
N THR A 305 -8.34 -12.26 -24.39
CA THR A 305 -8.88 -13.56 -23.94
C THR A 305 -8.26 -14.75 -24.66
N PRO A 306 -8.16 -14.79 -26.01
CA PRO A 306 -7.56 -15.93 -26.69
C PRO A 306 -6.09 -16.15 -26.33
N LYS A 307 -5.32 -15.08 -26.08
CA LYS A 307 -3.93 -15.15 -25.64
C LYS A 307 -3.82 -15.79 -24.25
N LEU A 308 -4.68 -15.36 -23.32
CA LEU A 308 -4.73 -15.89 -21.96
C LEU A 308 -5.22 -17.34 -21.92
N GLU A 309 -6.22 -17.71 -22.74
CA GLU A 309 -6.65 -19.11 -22.86
C GLU A 309 -5.47 -20.02 -23.23
N LYS A 310 -4.67 -19.63 -24.23
CA LYS A 310 -3.50 -20.39 -24.66
C LYS A 310 -2.42 -20.47 -23.59
N LEU A 311 -2.11 -19.36 -22.92
CA LEU A 311 -1.02 -19.29 -21.94
C LEU A 311 -1.32 -20.04 -20.64
N PHE A 312 -2.59 -20.03 -20.22
CA PHE A 312 -3.03 -20.61 -18.95
C PHE A 312 -3.81 -21.92 -19.09
N GLU A 313 -3.92 -22.51 -20.30
CA GLU A 313 -4.71 -23.73 -20.56
C GLU A 313 -4.40 -24.88 -19.61
N HIS A 314 -3.13 -25.03 -19.21
CA HIS A 314 -2.66 -26.11 -18.34
C HIS A 314 -2.73 -25.77 -16.85
N TRP A 315 -3.12 -24.56 -16.48
CA TRP A 315 -3.28 -24.16 -15.07
C TRP A 315 -4.56 -24.77 -14.47
N LYS A 316 -4.38 -25.72 -13.56
CA LYS A 316 -5.48 -26.55 -13.07
C LYS A 316 -6.29 -25.86 -11.97
N LYS A 317 -7.59 -26.14 -11.97
CA LYS A 317 -8.47 -25.90 -10.82
C LYS A 317 -8.06 -26.79 -9.65
N GLY A 318 -8.42 -26.40 -8.43
CA GLY A 318 -8.21 -27.23 -7.24
C GLY A 318 -9.06 -26.80 -6.07
N GLU A 319 -8.98 -27.56 -5.00
CA GLU A 319 -9.57 -27.20 -3.74
C GLU A 319 -8.92 -25.94 -3.17
N VAL A 320 -9.73 -25.05 -2.61
CA VAL A 320 -9.30 -23.80 -1.96
C VAL A 320 -9.61 -23.90 -0.48
N LEU A 321 -8.59 -23.80 0.35
CA LEU A 321 -8.72 -23.87 1.80
C LEU A 321 -9.43 -22.62 2.32
N LYS A 322 -10.34 -22.80 3.28
CA LYS A 322 -11.10 -21.70 3.89
C LYS A 322 -10.37 -21.16 5.11
N LYS A 323 -9.92 -19.90 5.03
CA LYS A 323 -9.28 -19.19 6.13
C LYS A 323 -10.27 -18.93 7.28
N ASN A 324 -9.78 -18.99 8.53
CA ASN A 324 -10.57 -18.61 9.70
C ASN A 324 -10.64 -17.09 9.83
N LEU A 325 -11.70 -16.51 9.33
CA LEU A 325 -12.05 -15.08 9.43
C LEU A 325 -13.28 -14.87 10.31
N SER A 326 -13.48 -15.75 11.32
CA SER A 326 -14.58 -15.61 12.27
C SER A 326 -14.50 -14.29 13.00
N ASP A 327 -15.66 -13.71 13.31
CA ASP A 327 -15.71 -12.49 14.09
C ASP A 327 -15.09 -12.70 15.49
N VAL A 328 -14.36 -11.71 15.94
CA VAL A 328 -13.83 -11.63 17.30
C VAL A 328 -14.59 -10.55 18.07
N GLU A 329 -14.78 -10.81 19.35
CA GLU A 329 -15.45 -9.84 20.23
C GLU A 329 -14.47 -8.74 20.66
N HIS A 330 -15.00 -7.55 20.91
CA HIS A 330 -14.22 -6.49 21.54
C HIS A 330 -13.74 -6.93 22.93
N GLN A 331 -12.61 -6.40 23.35
CA GLN A 331 -12.16 -6.56 24.73
C GLN A 331 -13.27 -6.10 25.70
N PRO A 332 -13.47 -6.77 26.83
CA PRO A 332 -14.50 -6.39 27.79
C PRO A 332 -14.22 -5.02 28.45
N LYS A 333 -12.95 -4.65 28.51
CA LYS A 333 -12.42 -3.35 28.96
C LYS A 333 -11.11 -3.04 28.27
N SER A 334 -10.71 -1.78 28.26
CA SER A 334 -9.40 -1.38 27.69
C SER A 334 -8.24 -2.10 28.38
N ALA A 335 -7.22 -2.41 27.61
CA ALA A 335 -5.97 -3.02 28.06
C ALA A 335 -4.76 -2.25 27.49
N VAL A 336 -3.68 -2.17 28.26
CA VAL A 336 -2.46 -1.45 27.87
C VAL A 336 -1.30 -2.43 27.78
N TYR A 337 -0.73 -2.53 26.59
CA TYR A 337 0.47 -3.33 26.31
C TYR A 337 1.65 -2.41 26.08
N LEU A 338 2.72 -2.61 26.87
CA LEU A 338 3.88 -1.74 26.85
C LEU A 338 5.12 -2.51 26.36
N MET A 339 5.71 -2.00 25.29
CA MET A 339 6.96 -2.52 24.73
C MET A 339 8.11 -1.55 25.05
N ASP A 340 9.15 -2.07 25.67
CA ASP A 340 10.30 -1.28 26.07
C ASP A 340 11.24 -0.99 24.89
N ARG A 341 11.57 0.30 24.73
CA ARG A 341 12.59 0.78 23.78
C ARG A 341 13.47 1.81 24.51
N PRO A 342 14.48 1.34 25.25
CA PRO A 342 15.34 2.21 26.06
C PRO A 342 15.99 3.31 25.24
N GLY A 343 16.02 4.53 25.77
CA GLY A 343 16.62 5.70 25.12
C GLY A 343 15.81 6.29 23.96
N SER A 344 14.61 5.78 23.69
CA SER A 344 13.75 6.34 22.63
C SER A 344 13.36 7.78 22.94
N LEU A 345 13.53 8.67 21.95
CA LEU A 345 13.13 10.08 22.05
C LEU A 345 11.64 10.27 21.73
N GLN A 346 11.01 9.26 21.15
CA GLN A 346 9.59 9.26 20.82
C GLN A 346 8.94 7.96 21.29
N SER A 347 7.67 8.05 21.66
CA SER A 347 6.80 6.90 21.86
C SER A 347 5.88 6.73 20.67
N ILE A 348 5.61 5.48 20.30
CA ILE A 348 4.54 5.13 19.36
C ILE A 348 3.33 4.69 20.16
N ILE A 349 2.21 5.31 19.92
CA ILE A 349 0.93 4.98 20.56
C ILE A 349 0.01 4.39 19.49
N PHE A 350 -0.46 3.16 19.70
CA PHE A 350 -1.61 2.59 19.02
C PHE A 350 -2.76 2.49 20.01
N ALA A 351 -3.93 2.94 19.60
CA ALA A 351 -5.19 2.76 20.31
C ALA A 351 -6.20 2.18 19.31
N GLY A 352 -6.60 0.92 19.46
CA GLY A 352 -7.47 0.36 18.43
C GLY A 352 -8.29 -0.83 18.87
N GLU A 353 -9.13 -1.24 17.96
CA GLU A 353 -10.13 -2.28 18.11
C GLU A 353 -10.50 -2.87 16.75
N VAL A 354 -11.33 -3.91 16.73
CA VAL A 354 -11.88 -4.45 15.48
C VAL A 354 -13.08 -3.62 15.03
N ALA A 355 -13.17 -3.39 13.73
CA ALA A 355 -14.26 -2.69 13.06
C ALA A 355 -14.90 -3.60 12.01
N PRO A 356 -16.10 -3.26 11.48
CA PRO A 356 -16.72 -4.03 10.41
C PRO A 356 -15.79 -4.26 9.21
N PRO A 357 -15.95 -5.36 8.47
CA PRO A 357 -15.18 -5.62 7.26
C PRO A 357 -15.35 -4.50 6.23
N LYS A 358 -14.44 -4.41 5.25
CA LYS A 358 -14.54 -3.41 4.18
C LYS A 358 -15.83 -3.52 3.38
N ALA A 359 -16.32 -4.74 3.15
CA ALA A 359 -17.61 -4.99 2.51
C ALA A 359 -18.74 -4.96 3.54
N ASN A 360 -19.21 -3.76 3.88
CA ASN A 360 -20.38 -3.56 4.75
C ASN A 360 -21.27 -2.42 4.21
N PRO A 361 -22.57 -2.40 4.55
CA PRO A 361 -23.49 -1.40 4.01
C PRO A 361 -23.18 0.05 4.43
N ASP A 362 -22.56 0.25 5.59
CA ASP A 362 -22.27 1.57 6.15
C ASP A 362 -20.86 2.07 5.81
N GLU A 363 -20.15 1.38 4.92
CA GLU A 363 -18.74 1.64 4.63
C GLU A 363 -18.45 3.09 4.30
N VAL A 364 -19.28 3.72 3.47
CA VAL A 364 -19.06 5.11 3.05
C VAL A 364 -19.20 6.07 4.24
N ALA A 365 -20.14 5.81 5.13
CA ALA A 365 -20.31 6.60 6.36
C ALA A 365 -19.14 6.36 7.34
N ILE A 366 -18.67 5.12 7.46
CA ILE A 366 -17.50 4.76 8.30
C ILE A 366 -16.21 5.44 7.77
N GLU A 367 -15.98 5.42 6.46
CA GLU A 367 -14.84 6.12 5.87
C GLU A 367 -14.93 7.63 6.06
N THR A 368 -16.13 8.21 5.96
CA THR A 368 -16.35 9.64 6.16
C THR A 368 -16.15 10.03 7.62
N MET A 369 -16.65 9.24 8.56
CA MET A 369 -16.39 9.39 9.99
C MET A 369 -14.89 9.35 10.27
N ASN A 370 -14.18 8.34 9.74
CA ASN A 370 -12.73 8.24 9.91
C ASN A 370 -11.99 9.45 9.30
N ASN A 371 -12.43 9.97 8.15
CA ASN A 371 -11.87 11.17 7.53
C ASN A 371 -11.94 12.38 8.47
N ILE A 372 -13.06 12.56 9.17
CA ILE A 372 -13.27 13.64 10.15
C ILE A 372 -12.41 13.41 11.40
N LEU A 373 -12.42 12.19 11.94
CA LEU A 373 -11.77 11.88 13.22
C LEU A 373 -10.24 11.91 13.12
N GLY A 374 -9.65 11.20 12.12
CA GLY A 374 -8.20 11.07 12.04
C GLY A 374 -7.65 10.72 10.65
N GLY A 375 -8.48 10.60 9.61
CA GLY A 375 -8.07 10.07 8.30
C GLY A 375 -7.36 11.06 7.39
N VAL A 376 -7.33 12.35 7.70
CA VAL A 376 -6.71 13.40 6.89
C VAL A 376 -5.93 14.40 7.75
N PHE A 377 -5.13 15.22 7.09
CA PHE A 377 -4.30 16.23 7.79
C PHE A 377 -5.12 17.15 8.70
N THR A 378 -6.27 17.60 8.26
CA THR A 378 -7.15 18.54 9.03
C THR A 378 -8.18 17.83 9.89
N SER A 379 -7.98 16.56 10.20
CA SER A 379 -8.83 15.78 11.10
C SER A 379 -8.60 16.12 12.57
N ARG A 380 -9.58 15.78 13.42
CA ARG A 380 -9.58 16.16 14.85
C ARG A 380 -8.31 15.71 15.58
N VAL A 381 -7.92 14.44 15.45
CA VAL A 381 -6.76 13.87 16.15
C VAL A 381 -5.46 14.57 15.71
N ASN A 382 -5.30 14.83 14.41
CA ASN A 382 -4.09 15.48 13.90
C ASN A 382 -4.05 16.97 14.30
N MET A 383 -5.18 17.68 14.17
CA MET A 383 -5.25 19.08 14.60
C MET A 383 -4.98 19.23 16.09
N ASN A 384 -5.42 18.28 16.92
CA ASN A 384 -5.14 18.31 18.35
C ASN A 384 -3.64 18.07 18.62
N LEU A 385 -3.11 16.89 18.31
CA LEU A 385 -1.76 16.48 18.73
C LEU A 385 -0.64 17.18 17.96
N ARG A 386 -0.86 17.48 16.68
CA ARG A 386 0.14 18.13 15.85
C ARG A 386 0.04 19.65 15.90
N GLU A 387 -1.11 20.20 15.48
CA GLU A 387 -1.22 21.64 15.25
C GLU A 387 -1.41 22.43 16.55
N ASN A 388 -2.22 21.93 17.50
CA ASN A 388 -2.48 22.65 18.74
C ASN A 388 -1.47 22.36 19.85
N LYS A 389 -1.04 21.10 19.98
CA LYS A 389 -0.15 20.66 21.07
C LYS A 389 1.31 20.60 20.66
N HIS A 390 1.63 20.43 19.38
CA HIS A 390 2.99 20.29 18.86
C HIS A 390 3.76 19.10 19.46
N TRP A 391 3.06 18.02 19.85
CA TRP A 391 3.65 16.82 20.45
C TRP A 391 3.99 15.73 19.44
N SER A 392 3.49 15.87 18.21
CA SER A 392 3.63 14.90 17.13
C SER A 392 3.86 15.59 15.78
N TYR A 393 4.52 14.90 14.85
CA TYR A 393 4.57 15.31 13.44
C TYR A 393 3.32 14.87 12.64
N GLY A 394 2.47 14.04 13.23
CA GLY A 394 1.21 13.61 12.64
C GLY A 394 0.57 12.51 13.49
N ALA A 395 -0.72 12.62 13.73
CA ALA A 395 -1.52 11.64 14.44
C ALA A 395 -2.79 11.35 13.64
N PHE A 396 -3.12 10.08 13.50
CA PHE A 396 -4.13 9.63 12.55
C PHE A 396 -5.01 8.53 13.13
N THR A 397 -6.20 8.35 12.53
CA THR A 397 -6.96 7.10 12.65
C THR A 397 -6.98 6.39 11.30
N VAL A 398 -6.80 5.08 11.32
CA VAL A 398 -6.68 4.24 10.12
C VAL A 398 -7.65 3.07 10.22
N LEU A 399 -8.41 2.83 9.16
CA LEU A 399 -9.15 1.61 8.93
C LEU A 399 -8.35 0.73 7.98
N VAL A 400 -7.74 -0.33 8.49
CA VAL A 400 -6.96 -1.26 7.66
C VAL A 400 -7.90 -2.13 6.86
N GLY A 401 -7.92 -2.00 5.53
CA GLY A 401 -8.83 -2.78 4.70
C GLY A 401 -8.60 -4.29 4.85
N ALA A 402 -9.67 -5.02 5.13
CA ALA A 402 -9.66 -6.48 5.23
C ALA A 402 -11.01 -7.09 4.82
N ARG A 403 -10.97 -8.35 4.43
CA ARG A 403 -12.15 -9.13 4.01
C ARG A 403 -13.03 -9.54 5.20
N GLY A 404 -12.40 -9.86 6.35
CA GLY A 404 -13.06 -10.04 7.65
C GLY A 404 -13.11 -8.74 8.44
N GLN A 405 -13.48 -8.81 9.74
CA GLN A 405 -13.33 -7.68 10.64
C GLN A 405 -11.93 -7.09 10.53
N ARG A 406 -11.85 -5.76 10.43
CA ARG A 406 -10.60 -5.04 10.18
C ARG A 406 -10.17 -4.21 11.36
N PRO A 407 -8.88 -3.92 11.54
CA PRO A 407 -8.44 -3.01 12.57
C PRO A 407 -8.89 -1.57 12.29
N PHE A 408 -9.44 -0.92 13.31
CA PHE A 408 -9.48 0.52 13.47
C PHE A 408 -8.38 0.91 14.44
N ILE A 409 -7.47 1.77 14.04
CA ILE A 409 -6.26 2.11 14.81
C ILE A 409 -6.11 3.63 14.88
N GLY A 410 -6.14 4.21 16.08
CA GLY A 410 -5.56 5.51 16.36
C GLY A 410 -4.05 5.37 16.50
N TYR A 411 -3.29 6.16 15.76
CA TYR A 411 -1.84 6.13 15.69
C TYR A 411 -1.24 7.51 15.95
N ALA A 412 -0.28 7.58 16.87
CA ALA A 412 0.47 8.81 17.16
C ALA A 412 1.93 8.53 17.53
N PRO A 413 2.92 8.99 16.74
CA PRO A 413 4.31 9.13 17.17
C PRO A 413 4.44 10.44 17.96
N VAL A 414 4.77 10.36 19.23
CA VAL A 414 4.80 11.54 20.13
C VAL A 414 6.14 11.66 20.87
N GLN A 415 6.47 12.85 21.34
CA GLN A 415 7.62 13.04 22.23
C GLN A 415 7.45 12.16 23.48
N THR A 416 8.53 11.53 23.94
CA THR A 416 8.50 10.58 25.07
C THR A 416 7.92 11.21 26.34
N ASP A 417 8.27 12.46 26.65
CA ASP A 417 7.76 13.22 27.81
C ASP A 417 6.30 13.67 27.68
N LYS A 418 5.67 13.45 26.53
CA LYS A 418 4.27 13.76 26.23
C LYS A 418 3.41 12.51 25.98
N THR A 419 3.93 11.34 26.28
CA THR A 419 3.22 10.06 26.04
C THR A 419 1.90 10.00 26.82
N LYS A 420 1.91 10.28 28.11
CA LYS A 420 0.72 10.31 28.98
C LYS A 420 -0.34 11.28 28.46
N GLU A 421 0.04 12.52 28.24
CA GLU A 421 -0.85 13.59 27.80
C GLU A 421 -1.43 13.28 26.41
N SER A 422 -0.63 12.70 25.51
CA SER A 422 -1.08 12.31 24.18
C SER A 422 -2.09 11.16 24.21
N MET A 423 -1.93 10.20 25.11
CA MET A 423 -2.93 9.14 25.32
C MET A 423 -4.26 9.74 25.83
N VAL A 424 -4.21 10.73 26.74
CA VAL A 424 -5.40 11.44 27.22
C VAL A 424 -6.11 12.17 26.08
N GLU A 425 -5.37 12.92 25.27
CA GLU A 425 -5.97 13.68 24.16
C GLU A 425 -6.52 12.74 23.06
N MET A 426 -5.84 11.64 22.75
CA MET A 426 -6.38 10.63 21.81
C MET A 426 -7.67 10.00 22.35
N ALA A 427 -7.70 9.58 23.62
CA ALA A 427 -8.89 9.02 24.25
C ALA A 427 -10.04 10.03 24.27
N LYS A 428 -9.73 11.32 24.48
CA LYS A 428 -10.69 12.42 24.44
C LYS A 428 -11.30 12.56 23.04
N GLU A 429 -10.49 12.64 21.98
CA GLU A 429 -11.01 12.78 20.61
C GLU A 429 -11.91 11.59 20.22
N LEU A 430 -11.50 10.36 20.58
CA LEU A 430 -12.28 9.14 20.34
C LEU A 430 -13.61 9.13 21.14
N ARG A 431 -13.63 9.69 22.34
CA ARG A 431 -14.84 9.74 23.18
C ARG A 431 -15.77 10.87 22.77
N GLU A 432 -15.24 12.06 22.57
CA GLU A 432 -16.04 13.26 22.35
C GLU A 432 -16.78 13.27 21.01
N ILE A 433 -16.34 12.52 20.01
CA ILE A 433 -17.09 12.35 18.75
C ILE A 433 -18.43 11.65 18.97
N LEU A 434 -18.57 10.88 20.06
CA LEU A 434 -19.77 10.12 20.39
C LEU A 434 -20.79 10.93 21.21
N ASP A 435 -20.35 11.99 21.92
CA ASP A 435 -21.20 12.70 22.88
C ASP A 435 -21.02 14.23 22.90
N LYS A 436 -19.89 14.73 23.44
CA LYS A 436 -19.68 16.15 23.74
C LYS A 436 -19.38 17.01 22.51
N ARG A 437 -18.78 16.43 21.49
CA ARG A 437 -18.45 17.09 20.23
C ARG A 437 -18.91 16.24 19.06
N PRO A 438 -20.22 16.09 18.85
CA PRO A 438 -20.74 15.35 17.71
C PRO A 438 -20.25 15.96 16.41
N VAL A 439 -20.45 15.26 15.32
CA VAL A 439 -19.97 15.69 13.99
C VAL A 439 -20.79 16.89 13.53
N SER A 440 -20.11 17.96 13.10
CA SER A 440 -20.77 19.17 12.59
C SER A 440 -21.07 19.10 11.08
N GLU A 441 -22.06 19.87 10.61
CA GLU A 441 -22.37 20.02 9.19
C GLU A 441 -21.15 20.50 8.37
N GLU A 442 -20.32 21.37 8.94
CA GLU A 442 -19.10 21.87 8.30
C GLU A 442 -18.07 20.75 8.10
N GLU A 443 -17.85 19.92 9.12
CA GLU A 443 -16.96 18.76 9.02
C GLU A 443 -17.45 17.75 7.97
N VAL A 444 -18.76 17.50 7.92
CA VAL A 444 -19.39 16.65 6.92
C VAL A 444 -19.19 17.22 5.53
N ALA A 445 -19.47 18.49 5.30
CA ALA A 445 -19.28 19.15 4.02
C ALA A 445 -17.82 19.07 3.55
N LYS A 446 -16.86 19.33 4.46
CA LYS A 446 -15.44 19.24 4.19
C LYS A 446 -14.99 17.81 3.86
N ALA A 447 -15.45 16.81 4.61
CA ALA A 447 -15.12 15.41 4.36
C ALA A 447 -15.67 14.93 3.01
N LYS A 448 -16.93 15.28 2.69
CA LYS A 448 -17.56 14.98 1.39
C LYS A 448 -16.77 15.62 0.24
N ALA A 449 -16.39 16.87 0.37
CA ALA A 449 -15.55 17.57 -0.62
C ALA A 449 -14.20 16.86 -0.78
N ASN A 450 -13.50 16.55 0.31
CA ASN A 450 -12.22 15.85 0.26
C ASN A 450 -12.33 14.50 -0.45
N GLN A 451 -13.35 13.70 -0.15
CA GLN A 451 -13.54 12.37 -0.73
C GLN A 451 -13.94 12.40 -2.21
N THR A 452 -14.69 13.42 -2.65
CA THR A 452 -15.20 13.48 -4.03
C THR A 452 -14.26 14.25 -4.96
N LEU A 453 -13.67 15.35 -4.51
CA LEU A 453 -12.81 16.21 -5.37
C LEU A 453 -11.47 15.56 -5.72
N ARG A 454 -11.00 14.59 -4.92
CA ARG A 454 -9.75 13.85 -5.22
C ARG A 454 -9.92 12.74 -6.27
N LEU A 455 -11.16 12.32 -6.57
CA LEU A 455 -11.43 11.19 -7.47
C LEU A 455 -10.83 11.35 -8.88
N PRO A 456 -10.84 12.53 -9.51
CA PRO A 456 -10.19 12.72 -10.81
C PRO A 456 -8.71 12.32 -10.79
N GLY A 457 -7.97 12.74 -9.76
CA GLY A 457 -6.57 12.37 -9.59
C GLY A 457 -6.37 10.90 -9.15
N LEU A 458 -7.32 10.36 -8.38
CA LEU A 458 -7.25 8.97 -7.92
C LEU A 458 -7.35 7.97 -9.08
N TRP A 459 -8.12 8.26 -10.13
CA TRP A 459 -8.29 7.36 -11.28
C TRP A 459 -7.63 7.89 -12.56
N GLU A 460 -6.65 8.76 -12.41
CA GLU A 460 -5.91 9.32 -13.52
C GLU A 460 -5.13 8.24 -14.28
N THR A 461 -4.46 7.34 -13.56
CA THR A 461 -3.61 6.32 -14.18
C THR A 461 -4.24 4.93 -14.21
N MET A 462 -3.81 4.11 -15.18
CA MET A 462 -4.20 2.70 -15.30
C MET A 462 -3.86 1.91 -14.03
N ALA A 463 -2.73 2.22 -13.40
CA ALA A 463 -2.30 1.56 -12.16
C ALA A 463 -3.27 1.82 -11.00
N GLU A 464 -3.78 3.05 -10.87
CA GLU A 464 -4.76 3.39 -9.83
C GLU A 464 -6.14 2.79 -10.11
N VAL A 465 -6.54 2.72 -11.38
CA VAL A 465 -7.75 2.00 -11.79
C VAL A 465 -7.61 0.51 -11.50
N ALA A 466 -6.47 -0.11 -11.85
CA ALA A 466 -6.21 -1.52 -11.55
C ALA A 466 -6.22 -1.80 -10.04
N ARG A 467 -5.71 -0.88 -9.22
CA ARG A 467 -5.77 -0.96 -7.75
C ARG A 467 -7.21 -0.94 -7.25
N SER A 468 -8.03 -0.01 -7.75
CA SER A 468 -9.45 0.09 -7.38
C SER A 468 -10.23 -1.17 -7.77
N ILE A 469 -9.98 -1.73 -8.97
CA ILE A 469 -10.56 -3.03 -9.38
C ILE A 469 -10.04 -4.15 -8.46
N GLY A 470 -8.76 -4.11 -8.10
CA GLY A 470 -8.16 -5.03 -7.14
C GLY A 470 -8.88 -5.01 -5.78
N ASP A 471 -9.32 -3.86 -5.31
CA ASP A 471 -10.11 -3.73 -4.07
C ASP A 471 -11.52 -4.32 -4.22
N ILE A 472 -12.16 -4.16 -5.40
CA ILE A 472 -13.44 -4.85 -5.70
C ILE A 472 -13.25 -6.37 -5.54
N VAL A 473 -12.18 -6.92 -6.13
CA VAL A 473 -11.90 -8.37 -6.05
C VAL A 473 -11.54 -8.79 -4.62
N ARG A 474 -10.64 -8.05 -3.97
CA ARG A 474 -10.13 -8.37 -2.64
C ARG A 474 -11.22 -8.43 -1.60
N TYR A 475 -12.10 -7.43 -1.59
CA TYR A 475 -13.13 -7.29 -0.57
C TYR A 475 -14.49 -7.83 -1.00
N GLY A 476 -14.64 -8.29 -2.25
CA GLY A 476 -15.93 -8.76 -2.77
C GLY A 476 -16.96 -7.64 -2.90
N LEU A 477 -16.52 -6.44 -3.29
CA LEU A 477 -17.40 -5.31 -3.51
C LEU A 477 -18.19 -5.47 -4.81
N PRO A 478 -19.37 -4.85 -4.95
CA PRO A 478 -20.13 -4.87 -6.20
C PRO A 478 -19.35 -4.15 -7.32
N ASP A 479 -19.51 -4.60 -8.56
CA ASP A 479 -18.77 -4.08 -9.72
C ASP A 479 -18.96 -2.58 -9.95
N ASN A 480 -20.12 -2.06 -9.62
CA ASN A 480 -20.46 -0.65 -9.73
C ASN A 480 -20.06 0.18 -8.50
N TYR A 481 -19.30 -0.39 -7.55
CA TYR A 481 -18.95 0.28 -6.28
C TYR A 481 -18.41 1.69 -6.50
N TYR A 482 -17.41 1.82 -7.35
CA TYR A 482 -16.78 3.12 -7.62
C TYR A 482 -17.60 4.03 -8.55
N GLN A 483 -18.54 3.50 -9.29
CA GLN A 483 -19.49 4.30 -10.08
C GLN A 483 -20.52 5.00 -9.18
N ILE A 484 -20.99 4.31 -8.12
CA ILE A 484 -22.00 4.84 -7.19
C ILE A 484 -21.38 5.55 -5.98
N TYR A 485 -20.10 5.33 -5.69
CA TYR A 485 -19.40 5.87 -4.53
C TYR A 485 -19.52 7.41 -4.40
N PRO A 486 -19.28 8.22 -5.46
CA PRO A 486 -19.39 9.67 -5.34
C PRO A 486 -20.78 10.15 -4.90
N ASN A 487 -21.83 9.51 -5.40
CA ASN A 487 -23.21 9.85 -5.04
C ASN A 487 -23.51 9.42 -3.60
N LYS A 488 -23.10 8.21 -3.20
CA LYS A 488 -23.24 7.78 -1.82
C LYS A 488 -22.57 8.73 -0.83
N VAL A 489 -21.36 9.24 -1.15
CA VAL A 489 -20.69 10.26 -0.33
C VAL A 489 -21.51 11.55 -0.27
N ARG A 490 -22.03 12.05 -1.40
CA ARG A 490 -22.81 13.30 -1.46
C ARG A 490 -24.12 13.21 -0.66
N GLU A 491 -24.74 12.05 -0.61
CA GLU A 491 -26.01 11.79 0.08
C GLU A 491 -25.87 11.66 1.61
N LEU A 492 -24.66 11.45 2.13
CA LEU A 492 -24.45 11.32 3.58
C LEU A 492 -24.91 12.56 4.34
N ASN A 493 -25.44 12.35 5.54
CA ASN A 493 -25.81 13.37 6.50
C ASN A 493 -25.13 13.13 7.86
N VAL A 494 -25.25 14.10 8.76
CA VAL A 494 -24.66 14.04 10.10
C VAL A 494 -25.06 12.77 10.85
N SER A 495 -26.36 12.45 10.90
CA SER A 495 -26.86 11.30 11.66
C SER A 495 -26.30 9.96 11.20
N GLN A 496 -26.04 9.79 9.90
CA GLN A 496 -25.42 8.56 9.37
C GLN A 496 -23.96 8.44 9.79
N ILE A 497 -23.25 9.57 9.87
CA ILE A 497 -21.84 9.58 10.28
C ILE A 497 -21.73 9.39 11.80
N GLU A 498 -22.62 9.95 12.58
CA GLU A 498 -22.73 9.69 14.02
C GLU A 498 -23.04 8.22 14.32
N ALA A 499 -23.98 7.61 13.57
CA ALA A 499 -24.25 6.18 13.68
C ALA A 499 -23.02 5.33 13.33
N ALA A 500 -22.24 5.74 12.32
CA ALA A 500 -20.99 5.10 11.98
C ALA A 500 -19.94 5.22 13.10
N ALA A 501 -19.85 6.39 13.76
CA ALA A 501 -18.99 6.58 14.92
C ALA A 501 -19.38 5.64 16.08
N GLN A 502 -20.67 5.55 16.41
CA GLN A 502 -21.18 4.64 17.44
C GLN A 502 -20.88 3.16 17.12
N LYS A 503 -20.86 2.81 15.84
CA LYS A 503 -20.60 1.45 15.38
C LYS A 503 -19.12 1.04 15.42
N VAL A 504 -18.21 2.00 15.30
CA VAL A 504 -16.78 1.74 15.13
C VAL A 504 -15.96 2.09 16.36
N VAL A 505 -16.35 3.11 17.12
CA VAL A 505 -15.50 3.68 18.19
C VAL A 505 -16.06 3.30 19.56
N HIS A 506 -15.28 2.50 20.31
CA HIS A 506 -15.64 2.04 21.67
C HIS A 506 -14.51 2.40 22.66
N PRO A 507 -14.46 3.65 23.14
CA PRO A 507 -13.30 4.17 23.89
C PRO A 507 -12.94 3.38 25.16
N ASP A 508 -13.91 2.65 25.72
CA ASP A 508 -13.73 1.86 26.94
C ASP A 508 -13.26 0.41 26.67
N LYS A 509 -13.08 0.03 25.38
CA LYS A 509 -12.69 -1.32 24.94
C LYS A 509 -11.41 -1.35 24.12
N LEU A 510 -10.66 -0.26 24.11
CA LEU A 510 -9.49 -0.12 23.26
C LEU A 510 -8.33 -1.01 23.73
N VAL A 511 -7.65 -1.60 22.78
CA VAL A 511 -6.32 -2.18 22.95
C VAL A 511 -5.30 -1.05 22.72
N TRP A 512 -4.58 -0.69 23.78
CA TRP A 512 -3.47 0.26 23.71
C TRP A 512 -2.17 -0.52 23.57
N ALA A 513 -1.39 -0.25 22.53
CA ALA A 513 -0.03 -0.74 22.39
C ALA A 513 0.92 0.45 22.32
N VAL A 514 1.78 0.55 23.32
CA VAL A 514 2.71 1.69 23.46
C VAL A 514 4.13 1.18 23.37
N VAL A 515 4.92 1.78 22.48
CA VAL A 515 6.36 1.49 22.35
C VAL A 515 7.14 2.73 22.73
N GLY A 516 8.03 2.63 23.71
CA GLY A 516 8.83 3.77 24.15
C GLY A 516 9.80 3.41 25.28
N ASP A 517 10.50 4.38 25.81
CA ASP A 517 11.39 4.22 26.96
C ASP A 517 10.55 3.97 28.23
N ARG A 518 10.39 2.68 28.56
CA ARG A 518 9.54 2.24 29.67
C ARG A 518 9.88 2.95 30.98
N SER A 519 11.16 3.17 31.27
CA SER A 519 11.61 3.83 32.48
C SER A 519 11.08 5.26 32.64
N LYS A 520 10.73 5.91 31.53
CA LYS A 520 10.23 7.29 31.49
C LYS A 520 8.70 7.37 31.40
N ILE A 521 8.05 6.41 30.75
CA ILE A 521 6.63 6.53 30.40
C ILE A 521 5.68 5.69 31.25
N GLU A 522 6.15 4.55 31.82
CA GLU A 522 5.27 3.59 32.52
C GLU A 522 4.52 4.22 33.69
N ALA A 523 5.19 5.00 34.55
CA ALA A 523 4.56 5.64 35.71
C ALA A 523 3.41 6.56 35.30
N GLY A 524 3.64 7.40 34.28
CA GLY A 524 2.61 8.30 33.75
C GLY A 524 1.44 7.56 33.11
N ILE A 525 1.70 6.48 32.36
CA ILE A 525 0.63 5.66 31.76
C ILE A 525 -0.19 4.97 32.86
N ARG A 526 0.43 4.49 33.92
CA ARG A 526 -0.26 3.84 35.05
C ARG A 526 -1.27 4.75 35.73
N GLU A 527 -0.95 6.03 35.86
CA GLU A 527 -1.86 7.05 36.43
C GLU A 527 -3.13 7.29 35.61
N LEU A 528 -3.15 6.92 34.32
CA LEU A 528 -4.33 7.10 33.46
C LEU A 528 -5.48 6.15 33.80
N GLY A 529 -5.20 5.01 34.40
CA GLY A 529 -6.21 4.00 34.72
C GLY A 529 -6.92 3.40 33.49
N PHE A 530 -6.29 3.43 32.31
CA PHE A 530 -6.88 2.89 31.07
C PHE A 530 -6.93 1.37 31.01
N GLY A 531 -6.48 0.68 32.06
CA GLY A 531 -6.47 -0.75 32.19
C GLY A 531 -5.19 -1.25 32.83
N GLU A 532 -5.09 -2.58 32.98
CA GLU A 532 -3.88 -3.23 33.46
C GLU A 532 -2.74 -3.06 32.44
N ILE A 533 -1.57 -2.64 32.94
CA ILE A 533 -0.38 -2.53 32.08
C ILE A 533 0.30 -3.88 32.03
N GLN A 534 0.44 -4.41 30.83
CA GLN A 534 1.09 -5.68 30.52
C GLN A 534 2.38 -5.42 29.72
N PRO A 535 3.55 -5.53 30.34
CA PRO A 535 4.81 -5.50 29.60
C PRO A 535 4.91 -6.70 28.66
N ILE A 536 5.25 -6.43 27.39
CA ILE A 536 5.41 -7.47 26.37
C ILE A 536 6.69 -7.27 25.58
N ASP A 537 7.21 -8.37 25.02
CA ASP A 537 8.33 -8.34 24.08
C ASP A 537 7.88 -7.98 22.65
N THR A 538 8.82 -7.88 21.72
CA THR A 538 8.58 -7.54 20.30
C THR A 538 7.87 -8.65 19.50
N ASP A 539 7.59 -9.78 20.10
CA ASP A 539 6.79 -10.89 19.55
C ASP A 539 5.44 -11.04 20.29
N GLY A 540 5.13 -10.10 21.23
CA GLY A 540 3.89 -10.04 21.97
C GLY A 540 3.79 -11.07 23.10
N ASN A 541 4.90 -11.58 23.62
CA ASN A 541 4.91 -12.46 24.77
C ASN A 541 5.02 -11.63 26.07
N PRO A 542 4.32 -12.02 27.15
CA PRO A 542 4.41 -11.33 28.44
C PRO A 542 5.85 -11.31 28.96
N MET A 543 6.27 -10.15 29.45
CA MET A 543 7.53 -9.95 30.16
C MET A 543 7.24 -9.85 31.66
N LYS A 544 8.19 -10.30 32.47
CA LYS A 544 8.10 -10.18 33.94
C LYS A 544 8.36 -8.75 34.40
#